data_ab98e01fe951676d3e545b8c9cb95b92
#
_entry.id   ab98e01fe951676d3e545b8c9cb95b92
#
_cell.length_a   1.000
_cell.length_b   1.000
_cell.length_c   1.000
_cell.angle_alpha   90.00
_cell.angle_beta   90.00
_cell.angle_gamma   90.00
#
_symmetry.space_group_name_H-M   'P 1'
#
loop_
_entity.id
_entity.type
_entity.pdbx_description
1 polymer ?
#
loop_
_entity_poly.entity_id
_entity_poly.type
_entity_poly.pdbx_seq_one_letter_code
_entity_poly.pdbx_strand_id
1 'polypeptide(L)'
;DSLTGVLNKRTTEQRCRTLLENTPGEKPFALLLLDVDNFKQTNDRYGHPKGDAVLRCLGENLSGLFRRDDVVGRVGGDEFLMMMPGAGGEQAVGRARKIAQEMCRSVSVQCGVDVSGSIGVVLSKPGACAYEELLRRADSALYAAKAAGKGCYRVYGGA
;
A
#
# COMPACT_ATOMS: atom_id res chain seq x y z
N ASP A 1 -12.83 -5.47 -4.26
CA ASP A 1 -12.29 -6.83 -4.16
C ASP A 1 -13.14 -7.65 -3.19
N SER A 2 -13.66 -8.75 -3.65
CA SER A 2 -14.58 -9.59 -2.86
C SER A 2 -13.93 -10.21 -1.62
N LEU A 3 -12.64 -10.49 -1.66
CA LEU A 3 -11.93 -11.09 -0.51
C LEU A 3 -11.66 -10.07 0.59
N THR A 4 -11.17 -8.89 0.23
CA THR A 4 -10.61 -7.92 1.19
C THR A 4 -11.54 -6.74 1.49
N GLY A 5 -12.57 -6.54 0.68
CA GLY A 5 -13.49 -5.40 0.80
C GLY A 5 -12.96 -4.07 0.27
N VAL A 6 -11.69 -3.99 -0.10
CA VAL A 6 -11.12 -2.80 -0.74
C VAL A 6 -11.39 -2.81 -2.25
N LEU A 7 -11.02 -1.75 -2.94
CA LEU A 7 -11.20 -1.68 -4.39
C LEU A 7 -10.40 -2.77 -5.11
N ASN A 8 -10.91 -3.26 -6.22
CA ASN A 8 -10.14 -4.15 -7.10
C ASN A 8 -9.13 -3.35 -7.93
N LYS A 9 -8.24 -4.05 -8.62
CA LYS A 9 -7.17 -3.44 -9.42
C LYS A 9 -7.69 -2.40 -10.41
N ARG A 10 -8.72 -2.76 -11.17
CA ARG A 10 -9.29 -1.89 -12.21
C ARG A 10 -9.88 -0.61 -11.62
N THR A 11 -10.69 -0.73 -10.60
CA THR A 11 -11.32 0.44 -9.96
C THR A 11 -10.28 1.31 -9.25
N THR A 12 -9.26 0.70 -8.66
CA THR A 12 -8.13 1.41 -8.05
C THR A 12 -7.43 2.29 -9.07
N GLU A 13 -7.07 1.72 -10.21
CA GLU A 13 -6.42 2.45 -11.30
C GLU A 13 -7.31 3.59 -11.81
N GLN A 14 -8.58 3.32 -12.07
CA GLN A 14 -9.51 4.35 -12.53
C GLN A 14 -9.62 5.52 -11.55
N ARG A 15 -9.74 5.24 -10.27
CA ARG A 15 -9.82 6.29 -9.24
C ARG A 15 -8.53 7.09 -9.12
N CYS A 16 -7.40 6.44 -9.17
CA CYS A 16 -6.10 7.13 -9.15
C CYS A 16 -5.97 8.07 -10.34
N ARG A 17 -6.29 7.60 -11.55
CA ARG A 17 -6.25 8.43 -12.75
C ARG A 17 -7.20 9.63 -12.65
N THR A 18 -8.42 9.42 -12.17
CA THR A 18 -9.40 10.50 -12.00
C THR A 18 -8.90 11.56 -11.00
N LEU A 19 -8.30 11.13 -9.90
CA LEU A 19 -7.72 12.05 -8.92
C LEU A 19 -6.56 12.87 -9.51
N LEU A 20 -5.70 12.22 -10.30
CA LEU A 20 -4.59 12.92 -10.96
C LEU A 20 -5.06 13.96 -11.96
N GLU A 21 -6.16 13.70 -12.66
CA GLU A 21 -6.74 14.62 -13.65
C GLU A 21 -7.48 15.79 -13.00
N ASN A 22 -8.17 15.55 -11.87
CA ASN A 22 -9.08 16.51 -11.26
C ASN A 22 -8.51 17.26 -10.05
N THR A 23 -7.36 16.85 -9.53
CA THR A 23 -6.72 17.54 -8.40
C THR A 23 -5.96 18.77 -8.91
N PRO A 24 -6.10 19.94 -8.25
CA PRO A 24 -5.31 21.12 -8.62
C PRO A 24 -3.81 20.81 -8.59
N GLY A 25 -3.07 21.27 -9.63
CA GLY A 25 -1.68 20.92 -9.86
C GLY A 25 -0.68 21.30 -8.76
N GLU A 26 -1.07 22.16 -7.84
CA GLU A 26 -0.23 22.62 -6.72
C GLU A 26 -0.32 21.71 -5.48
N LYS A 27 -1.40 20.93 -5.34
CA LYS A 27 -1.57 20.06 -4.17
C LYS A 27 -0.74 18.80 -4.30
N PRO A 28 0.10 18.47 -3.29
CA PRO A 28 0.84 17.22 -3.32
C PRO A 28 -0.10 16.04 -3.14
N PHE A 29 0.39 14.87 -3.52
CA PHE A 29 -0.23 13.59 -3.17
C PHE A 29 0.85 12.57 -2.87
N ALA A 30 0.45 11.53 -2.16
CA ALA A 30 1.32 10.38 -1.88
C ALA A 30 0.70 9.11 -2.45
N LEU A 31 1.55 8.24 -2.98
CA LEU A 31 1.20 6.90 -3.42
C LEU A 31 2.01 5.91 -2.59
N LEU A 32 1.33 4.93 -1.98
CA LEU A 32 1.95 3.88 -1.20
C LEU A 32 1.64 2.54 -1.84
N LEU A 33 2.66 1.73 -2.03
CA LEU A 33 2.52 0.36 -2.51
C LEU A 33 3.01 -0.61 -1.43
N LEU A 34 2.09 -1.40 -0.89
CA LEU A 34 2.34 -2.39 0.15
C LEU A 34 2.38 -3.78 -0.46
N ASP A 35 3.37 -4.56 -0.08
CA ASP A 35 3.47 -5.98 -0.40
C ASP A 35 3.67 -6.77 0.88
N VAL A 36 2.88 -7.83 1.07
CA VAL A 36 3.00 -8.72 2.23
C VAL A 36 4.27 -9.55 2.09
N ASP A 37 5.18 -9.42 3.05
CA ASP A 37 6.46 -10.12 3.03
C ASP A 37 6.25 -11.64 3.16
N ASN A 38 6.93 -12.40 2.29
CA ASN A 38 6.94 -13.86 2.35
C ASN A 38 5.53 -14.49 2.31
N PHE A 39 4.60 -13.88 1.60
CA PHE A 39 3.20 -14.33 1.57
C PHE A 39 3.05 -15.75 1.01
N LYS A 40 3.81 -16.09 -0.03
CA LYS A 40 3.83 -17.44 -0.58
C LYS A 40 4.21 -18.48 0.49
N GLN A 41 5.21 -18.16 1.30
CA GLN A 41 5.66 -19.04 2.39
C GLN A 41 4.57 -19.19 3.46
N THR A 42 3.82 -18.14 3.74
CA THR A 42 2.65 -18.20 4.64
C THR A 42 1.62 -19.17 4.10
N ASN A 43 1.28 -19.09 2.82
CA ASN A 43 0.36 -20.03 2.17
C ASN A 43 0.90 -21.47 2.19
N ASP A 44 2.17 -21.65 1.87
CA ASP A 44 2.79 -22.99 1.85
C ASP A 44 2.80 -23.64 3.23
N ARG A 45 3.03 -22.85 4.28
CA ARG A 45 3.12 -23.34 5.65
C ARG A 45 1.76 -23.53 6.31
N TYR A 46 0.83 -22.60 6.13
CA TYR A 46 -0.44 -22.57 6.87
C TYR A 46 -1.67 -22.84 5.99
N GLY A 47 -1.50 -22.91 4.67
CA GLY A 47 -2.57 -23.10 3.70
C GLY A 47 -3.18 -21.79 3.20
N HIS A 48 -3.82 -21.87 2.02
CA HIS A 48 -4.47 -20.71 1.39
C HIS A 48 -5.57 -20.07 2.24
N PRO A 49 -6.41 -20.83 3.00
CA PRO A 49 -7.39 -20.19 3.89
C PRO A 49 -6.77 -19.23 4.90
N LYS A 50 -5.59 -19.55 5.41
CA LYS A 50 -4.88 -18.68 6.34
C LYS A 50 -4.34 -17.45 5.62
N GLY A 51 -3.77 -17.59 4.43
CA GLY A 51 -3.34 -16.48 3.60
C GLY A 51 -4.51 -15.55 3.27
N ASP A 52 -5.66 -16.09 2.93
CA ASP A 52 -6.88 -15.32 2.68
C ASP A 52 -7.33 -14.55 3.93
N ALA A 53 -7.24 -15.16 5.10
CA ALA A 53 -7.54 -14.50 6.37
C ALA A 53 -6.61 -13.32 6.63
N VAL A 54 -5.32 -13.44 6.35
CA VAL A 54 -4.34 -12.37 6.46
C VAL A 54 -4.71 -11.21 5.52
N LEU A 55 -5.00 -11.51 4.26
CA LEU A 55 -5.37 -10.49 3.28
C LEU A 55 -6.67 -9.78 3.65
N ARG A 56 -7.67 -10.51 4.13
CA ARG A 56 -8.94 -9.94 4.60
C ARG A 56 -8.72 -9.00 5.77
N CYS A 57 -7.94 -9.42 6.74
CA CYS A 57 -7.61 -8.64 7.92
C CYS A 57 -6.84 -7.36 7.55
N LEU A 58 -5.88 -7.46 6.62
CA LEU A 58 -5.16 -6.31 6.09
C LEU A 58 -6.12 -5.33 5.40
N GLY A 59 -7.02 -5.81 4.56
CA GLY A 59 -8.00 -4.98 3.87
C GLY A 59 -8.88 -4.21 4.83
N GLU A 60 -9.38 -4.86 5.87
CA GLU A 60 -10.19 -4.23 6.92
C GLU A 60 -9.42 -3.15 7.68
N ASN A 61 -8.19 -3.46 8.09
CA ASN A 61 -7.33 -2.51 8.80
C ASN A 61 -6.96 -1.31 7.92
N LEU A 62 -6.61 -1.54 6.66
CA LEU A 62 -6.30 -0.46 5.71
C LEU A 62 -7.51 0.44 5.50
N SER A 63 -8.69 -0.12 5.31
CA SER A 63 -9.92 0.65 5.13
C SER A 63 -10.21 1.55 6.33
N GLY A 64 -9.92 1.09 7.54
CA GLY A 64 -10.08 1.88 8.76
C GLY A 64 -9.01 2.96 8.96
N LEU A 65 -7.87 2.82 8.33
CA LEU A 65 -6.73 3.73 8.51
C LEU A 65 -6.76 4.93 7.55
N PHE A 66 -7.36 4.77 6.38
CA PHE A 66 -7.40 5.81 5.35
C PHE A 66 -8.72 6.56 5.34
N ARG A 67 -8.68 7.80 4.84
CA ARG A 67 -9.86 8.68 4.75
C ARG A 67 -10.74 8.24 3.59
N ARG A 68 -11.99 8.71 3.61
CA ARG A 68 -12.95 8.44 2.54
C ARG A 68 -12.49 8.89 1.16
N ASP A 69 -11.76 10.01 1.10
CA ASP A 69 -11.25 10.56 -0.16
C ASP A 69 -9.95 9.90 -0.63
N ASP A 70 -9.32 9.11 0.22
CA ASP A 70 -8.15 8.33 -0.15
C ASP A 70 -8.58 7.12 -0.99
N VAL A 71 -7.65 6.58 -1.76
CA VAL A 71 -7.86 5.35 -2.52
C VAL A 71 -7.18 4.22 -1.78
N VAL A 72 -7.89 3.12 -1.57
CA VAL A 72 -7.34 1.88 -1.03
C VAL A 72 -7.80 0.73 -1.92
N GLY A 73 -6.86 0.02 -2.52
CA GLY A 73 -7.18 -1.07 -3.42
C GLY A 73 -6.18 -2.21 -3.37
N ARG A 74 -6.61 -3.37 -3.80
CA ARG A 74 -5.77 -4.54 -4.00
C ARG A 74 -5.41 -4.65 -5.48
N VAL A 75 -4.12 -4.56 -5.77
CA VAL A 75 -3.63 -4.49 -7.17
C VAL A 75 -2.86 -5.73 -7.61
N GLY A 76 -2.58 -6.62 -6.70
CA GLY A 76 -1.95 -7.91 -6.95
C GLY A 76 -2.43 -8.94 -5.94
N GLY A 77 -1.89 -10.15 -5.99
CA GLY A 77 -2.26 -11.22 -5.05
C GLY A 77 -2.09 -10.81 -3.59
N ASP A 78 -0.95 -10.24 -3.28
CA ASP A 78 -0.54 -9.80 -1.95
C ASP A 78 -0.13 -8.32 -1.92
N GLU A 79 -0.57 -7.54 -2.92
CA GLU A 79 -0.22 -6.13 -3.07
C GLU A 79 -1.42 -5.21 -2.90
N PHE A 80 -1.23 -4.14 -2.12
CA PHE A 80 -2.22 -3.09 -1.90
C PHE A 80 -1.65 -1.74 -2.30
N LEU A 81 -2.46 -0.94 -2.99
CA LEU A 81 -2.09 0.41 -3.41
C LEU A 81 -2.97 1.41 -2.69
N MET A 82 -2.35 2.45 -2.13
CA MET A 82 -3.05 3.54 -1.49
C MET A 82 -2.62 4.87 -2.09
N MET A 83 -3.57 5.76 -2.35
CA MET A 83 -3.30 7.12 -2.80
C MET A 83 -3.92 8.10 -1.83
N MET A 84 -3.14 9.08 -1.39
CA MET A 84 -3.52 10.09 -0.41
C MET A 84 -3.49 11.48 -1.05
N PRO A 85 -4.61 11.95 -1.63
CA PRO A 85 -4.66 13.30 -2.20
C PRO A 85 -4.43 14.35 -1.11
N GLY A 86 -3.61 15.35 -1.41
CA GLY A 86 -3.30 16.43 -0.48
C GLY A 86 -2.28 16.09 0.60
N ALA A 87 -1.76 14.85 0.63
CA ALA A 87 -0.79 14.45 1.65
C ALA A 87 0.63 14.87 1.26
N GLY A 88 1.30 15.53 2.18
CA GLY A 88 2.72 15.81 2.08
C GLY A 88 3.58 14.65 2.59
N GLY A 89 4.90 14.84 2.54
CA GLY A 89 5.87 13.80 2.90
C GLY A 89 5.74 13.30 4.34
N GLU A 90 5.52 14.19 5.29
CA GLU A 90 5.41 13.85 6.71
C GLU A 90 4.18 12.96 6.98
N GLN A 91 3.04 13.30 6.37
CA GLN A 91 1.82 12.51 6.50
C GLN A 91 1.97 11.12 5.87
N ALA A 92 2.55 11.07 4.67
CA ALA A 92 2.76 9.82 3.94
C ALA A 92 3.73 8.88 4.67
N VAL A 93 4.84 9.40 5.15
CA VAL A 93 5.84 8.64 5.90
C VAL A 93 5.25 8.15 7.23
N GLY A 94 4.52 9.01 7.94
CA GLY A 94 3.81 8.62 9.16
C GLY A 94 2.83 7.47 8.93
N ARG A 95 2.09 7.51 7.81
CA ARG A 95 1.16 6.46 7.44
C ARG A 95 1.88 5.16 7.10
N ALA A 96 2.93 5.24 6.30
CA ALA A 96 3.73 4.07 5.94
C ALA A 96 4.36 3.41 7.17
N ARG A 97 4.90 4.21 8.08
CA ARG A 97 5.47 3.71 9.35
C ARG A 97 4.40 3.00 10.19
N LYS A 98 3.23 3.60 10.32
CA LYS A 98 2.12 3.01 11.08
C LYS A 98 1.69 1.66 10.49
N ILE A 99 1.62 1.55 9.17
CA ILE A 99 1.30 0.27 8.51
C ILE A 99 2.38 -0.77 8.80
N ALA A 100 3.64 -0.43 8.58
CA ALA A 100 4.74 -1.39 8.72
C ALA A 100 4.96 -1.85 10.17
N GLN A 101 4.81 -0.95 11.14
CA GLN A 101 5.14 -1.24 12.54
C GLN A 101 3.95 -1.67 13.39
N GLU A 102 2.81 -1.00 13.25
CA GLU A 102 1.65 -1.22 14.12
C GLU A 102 0.61 -2.13 13.49
N MET A 103 0.21 -1.85 12.25
CA MET A 103 -0.85 -2.60 11.57
C MET A 103 -0.46 -4.05 11.34
N CYS A 104 0.73 -4.31 10.82
CA CYS A 104 1.19 -5.67 10.57
C CYS A 104 1.29 -6.48 11.85
N ARG A 105 1.70 -5.84 12.95
CA ARG A 105 1.69 -6.49 14.27
C ARG A 105 0.29 -6.85 14.71
N SER A 106 -0.67 -5.94 14.55
CA SER A 106 -2.07 -6.18 14.87
C SER A 106 -2.66 -7.34 14.05
N VAL A 107 -2.37 -7.38 12.75
CA VAL A 107 -2.78 -8.47 11.87
C VAL A 107 -2.15 -9.80 12.29
N SER A 108 -0.88 -9.79 12.68
CA SER A 108 -0.19 -10.98 13.18
C SER A 108 -0.89 -11.56 14.42
N VAL A 109 -1.29 -10.71 15.35
CA VAL A 109 -2.04 -11.13 16.55
C VAL A 109 -3.40 -11.68 16.16
N GLN A 110 -4.14 -10.99 15.29
CA GLN A 110 -5.50 -11.40 14.89
C GLN A 110 -5.51 -12.73 14.11
N CYS A 111 -4.50 -12.95 13.28
CA CYS A 111 -4.43 -14.15 12.43
C CYS A 111 -3.63 -15.29 13.04
N GLY A 112 -2.90 -15.06 14.12
CA GLY A 112 -2.07 -16.08 14.75
C GLY A 112 -0.87 -16.53 13.92
N VAL A 113 -0.41 -15.70 12.98
CA VAL A 113 0.78 -15.94 12.14
C VAL A 113 1.61 -14.67 12.09
N ASP A 114 2.91 -14.82 11.86
CA ASP A 114 3.79 -13.68 11.72
C ASP A 114 3.58 -13.00 10.37
N VAL A 115 3.18 -11.73 10.40
CA VAL A 115 2.89 -10.92 9.21
C VAL A 115 3.74 -9.66 9.24
N SER A 116 4.45 -9.41 8.16
CA SER A 116 5.10 -8.12 7.92
C SER A 116 4.80 -7.65 6.51
N GLY A 117 4.99 -6.36 6.28
CA GLY A 117 4.79 -5.75 4.97
C GLY A 117 5.90 -4.76 4.65
N SER A 118 6.28 -4.71 3.40
CA SER A 118 7.22 -3.74 2.86
C SER A 118 6.46 -2.71 2.04
N ILE A 119 6.86 -1.44 2.11
CA ILE A 119 6.10 -0.35 1.51
C ILE A 119 7.03 0.56 0.71
N GLY A 120 6.66 0.81 -0.55
CA GLY A 120 7.25 1.86 -1.36
C GLY A 120 6.37 3.11 -1.32
N VAL A 121 6.97 4.27 -1.12
CA VAL A 121 6.28 5.56 -1.01
C VAL A 121 6.74 6.48 -2.14
N VAL A 122 5.79 7.07 -2.85
CA VAL A 122 6.06 8.10 -3.86
C VAL A 122 5.36 9.38 -3.44
N LEU A 123 6.12 10.47 -3.43
CA LEU A 123 5.60 11.82 -3.19
C LEU A 123 5.64 12.57 -4.51
N SER A 124 4.52 13.13 -4.92
CA SER A 124 4.43 13.83 -6.20
C SER A 124 3.36 14.91 -6.19
N LYS A 125 3.19 15.55 -7.35
CA LYS A 125 2.13 16.51 -7.62
C LYS A 125 1.41 16.10 -8.90
N PRO A 126 0.10 16.40 -9.04
CA PRO A 126 -0.63 16.13 -10.27
C PRO A 126 0.08 16.77 -11.47
N GLY A 127 0.14 16.05 -12.58
CA GLY A 127 0.81 16.54 -13.79
C GLY A 127 2.32 16.35 -13.83
N ALA A 128 2.96 15.96 -12.73
CA ALA A 128 4.41 15.75 -12.70
C ALA A 128 4.83 14.53 -13.54
N CYS A 129 4.04 13.47 -13.52
CA CYS A 129 4.27 12.28 -14.35
C CYS A 129 2.99 11.46 -14.51
N ALA A 130 3.01 10.53 -15.46
CA ALA A 130 1.89 9.63 -15.72
C ALA A 130 1.73 8.60 -14.60
N TYR A 131 0.53 8.01 -14.50
CA TYR A 131 0.22 6.98 -13.52
C TYR A 131 1.19 5.79 -13.60
N GLU A 132 1.53 5.36 -14.80
CA GLU A 132 2.47 4.26 -15.04
C GLU A 132 3.86 4.55 -14.44
N GLU A 133 4.33 5.78 -14.57
CA GLU A 133 5.61 6.19 -13.98
C GLU A 133 5.53 6.24 -12.46
N LEU A 134 4.40 6.66 -11.88
CA LEU A 134 4.19 6.63 -10.44
C LEU A 134 4.26 5.19 -9.91
N LEU A 135 3.64 4.25 -10.59
CA LEU A 135 3.71 2.83 -10.24
C LEU A 135 5.13 2.30 -10.31
N ARG A 136 5.86 2.64 -11.37
CA ARG A 136 7.26 2.24 -11.53
C ARG A 136 8.12 2.76 -10.36
N ARG A 137 7.90 4.00 -9.95
CA ARG A 137 8.60 4.60 -8.82
C ARG A 137 8.24 3.91 -7.51
N ALA A 138 6.97 3.61 -7.31
CA ALA A 138 6.51 2.88 -6.13
C ALA A 138 7.11 1.47 -6.06
N ASP A 139 7.16 0.76 -7.19
CA ASP A 139 7.81 -0.55 -7.29
C ASP A 139 9.30 -0.47 -6.97
N SER A 140 10.00 0.55 -7.47
CA SER A 140 11.42 0.77 -7.19
C SER A 140 11.67 0.99 -5.70
N ALA A 141 10.84 1.82 -5.06
CA ALA A 141 10.93 2.08 -3.62
C ALA A 141 10.59 0.83 -2.80
N LEU A 142 9.59 0.06 -3.23
CA LEU A 142 9.21 -1.21 -2.61
C LEU A 142 10.37 -2.23 -2.69
N TYR A 143 11.00 -2.33 -3.84
CA TYR A 143 12.17 -3.18 -4.00
C TYR A 143 13.28 -2.79 -3.02
N ALA A 144 13.54 -1.48 -2.86
CA ALA A 144 14.52 -0.98 -1.91
C ALA A 144 14.15 -1.35 -0.46
N ALA A 145 12.86 -1.29 -0.10
CA ALA A 145 12.40 -1.70 1.22
C ALA A 145 12.65 -3.20 1.46
N LYS A 146 12.39 -4.04 0.47
CA LYS A 146 12.66 -5.49 0.56
C LYS A 146 14.15 -5.79 0.66
N ALA A 147 14.97 -5.07 -0.11
CA ALA A 147 16.43 -5.21 -0.06
C ALA A 147 17.02 -4.76 1.28
N ALA A 148 16.36 -3.83 1.97
CA ALA A 148 16.77 -3.33 3.29
C ALA A 148 16.40 -4.27 4.45
N GLY A 149 15.78 -5.42 4.17
CA GLY A 149 15.47 -6.42 5.19
C GLY A 149 13.96 -6.65 5.39
N LYS A 150 13.11 -6.07 4.57
CA LYS A 150 11.66 -6.19 4.64
C LYS A 150 11.06 -5.54 5.91
N GLY A 151 9.76 -5.57 6.07
CA GLY A 151 9.08 -5.03 7.24
C GLY A 151 9.29 -3.53 7.45
N CYS A 152 9.55 -2.77 6.40
CA CYS A 152 9.87 -1.36 6.46
C CYS A 152 9.31 -0.61 5.25
N TYR A 153 9.51 0.70 5.21
CA TYR A 153 9.16 1.52 4.07
C TYR A 153 10.41 2.20 3.50
N ARG A 154 10.33 2.57 2.22
CA ARG A 154 11.31 3.45 1.55
C ARG A 154 10.57 4.47 0.71
N VAL A 155 11.11 5.67 0.66
CA VAL A 155 10.58 6.76 -0.17
C VAL A 155 11.38 6.83 -1.46
N TYR A 156 10.70 6.85 -2.60
CA TYR A 156 11.37 6.98 -3.89
C TYR A 156 12.16 8.30 -3.95
N GLY A 157 13.43 8.22 -4.34
CA GLY A 157 14.33 9.38 -4.37
C GLY A 157 14.72 9.92 -3.01
N GLY A 158 14.26 9.31 -1.94
CA GLY A 158 14.64 9.66 -0.57
C GLY A 158 15.96 9.00 -0.16
N ALA A 159 16.57 9.58 0.83
CA ALA A 159 17.77 9.01 1.45
C ALA A 159 17.41 7.83 2.38
#